data_57f4e9c7228f31d99f2360d4a7b79e50
#
_entry.id   57f4e9c7228f31d99f2360d4a7b79e50
#
_cell.length_a   1.000
_cell.length_b   1.000
_cell.length_c   1.000
_cell.angle_alpha   90.00
_cell.angle_beta   90.00
_cell.angle_gamma   90.00
#
_symmetry.space_group_name_H-M   'P 1'
#
loop_
_entity.id
_entity.type
_entity.pdbx_description
1 polymer ?
#
loop_
_entity_poly.entity_id
_entity_poly.type
_entity_poly.pdbx_seq_one_letter_code
_entity_poly.pdbx_strand_id
1 'polypeptide(L)'
;LGTLSYDATLKIDFDDRTLAHLQIVIGAKLRRGEAFYFSWRDEDTTGDGRTTIWLHPALPLVYKYFGSKMPRINPAWIQRLTEAANSNAGLQIVAEPDPVTTVTGPGEAK
;
A
#
# COMPACT_ATOMS: atom_id res chain seq x y z
N LEU A 1 13.93 0.69 -6.65
CA LEU A 1 12.85 1.09 -5.74
C LEU A 1 12.08 2.26 -6.31
N GLY A 2 10.78 2.26 -6.08
CA GLY A 2 9.96 3.41 -6.39
C GLY A 2 9.85 4.34 -5.21
N THR A 3 9.27 5.50 -5.43
CA THR A 3 9.15 6.52 -4.39
C THR A 3 7.72 7.03 -4.32
N LEU A 4 7.18 7.07 -3.11
CA LEU A 4 5.93 7.73 -2.79
C LEU A 4 6.25 9.10 -2.21
N SER A 5 5.72 10.15 -2.84
CA SER A 5 5.92 11.52 -2.35
C SER A 5 4.57 12.10 -1.92
N TYR A 6 4.52 12.65 -0.72
CA TYR A 6 3.31 13.22 -0.15
C TYR A 6 3.53 14.69 0.15
N ASP A 7 2.71 15.53 -0.45
CA ASP A 7 2.74 16.99 -0.27
C ASP A 7 4.12 17.58 -0.55
N ALA A 8 4.86 16.97 -1.47
CA ALA A 8 6.18 17.40 -1.90
C ALA A 8 7.24 17.44 -0.78
N THR A 9 6.88 17.13 0.45
CA THR A 9 7.82 17.23 1.59
C THR A 9 8.26 15.87 2.09
N LEU A 10 7.41 14.86 1.98
CA LEU A 10 7.70 13.53 2.49
C LEU A 10 7.92 12.56 1.33
N LYS A 11 9.02 11.82 1.38
CA LYS A 11 9.33 10.84 0.37
C LYS A 11 9.69 9.52 1.04
N ILE A 12 9.08 8.45 0.57
CA ILE A 12 9.34 7.11 1.09
C ILE A 12 9.61 6.19 -0.09
N ASP A 13 10.63 5.36 0.04
CA ASP A 13 10.97 4.39 -0.98
C ASP A 13 10.35 3.05 -0.67
N PHE A 14 9.75 2.44 -1.67
CA PHE A 14 9.22 1.09 -1.62
C PHE A 14 9.65 0.36 -2.88
N ASP A 15 9.73 -0.95 -2.83
CA ASP A 15 9.90 -1.69 -4.07
C ASP A 15 8.68 -1.45 -4.96
N ASP A 16 8.89 -1.54 -6.27
CA ASP A 16 7.84 -1.19 -7.23
C ASP A 16 6.58 -2.02 -7.03
N ARG A 17 6.75 -3.29 -6.65
CA ARG A 17 5.59 -4.17 -6.43
C ARG A 17 4.74 -3.71 -5.26
N THR A 18 5.38 -3.37 -4.14
CA THR A 18 4.66 -2.83 -2.98
C THR A 18 3.98 -1.52 -3.34
N LEU A 19 4.69 -0.64 -4.04
CA LEU A 19 4.15 0.66 -4.41
C LEU A 19 2.93 0.53 -5.32
N ALA A 20 2.96 -0.41 -6.26
CA ALA A 20 1.83 -0.62 -7.16
C ALA A 20 0.58 -1.04 -6.39
N HIS A 21 0.74 -1.91 -5.41
CA HIS A 21 -0.39 -2.35 -4.59
C HIS A 21 -0.90 -1.24 -3.69
N LEU A 22 0.02 -0.46 -3.11
CA LEU A 22 -0.37 0.70 -2.32
C LEU A 22 -1.13 1.72 -3.16
N GLN A 23 -0.70 1.94 -4.39
CA GLN A 23 -1.39 2.89 -5.26
C GLN A 23 -2.86 2.53 -5.45
N ILE A 24 -3.14 1.24 -5.64
CA ILE A 24 -4.52 0.80 -5.84
C ILE A 24 -5.36 1.06 -4.59
N VAL A 25 -4.83 0.67 -3.43
CA VAL A 25 -5.59 0.77 -2.17
C VAL A 25 -5.76 2.22 -1.75
N ILE A 26 -4.67 2.98 -1.76
CA ILE A 26 -4.72 4.39 -1.38
C ILE A 26 -5.60 5.16 -2.34
N GLY A 27 -5.45 4.90 -3.65
CA GLY A 27 -6.25 5.58 -4.65
C GLY A 27 -7.73 5.33 -4.48
N ALA A 28 -8.12 4.10 -4.15
CA ALA A 28 -9.53 3.77 -3.94
C ALA A 28 -10.11 4.55 -2.77
N LYS A 29 -9.35 4.69 -1.67
CA LYS A 29 -9.81 5.44 -0.52
C LYS A 29 -9.93 6.93 -0.82
N LEU A 30 -8.90 7.49 -1.44
CA LEU A 30 -8.89 8.94 -1.71
C LEU A 30 -9.93 9.33 -2.75
N ARG A 31 -10.21 8.44 -3.72
CA ARG A 31 -11.25 8.73 -4.72
C ARG A 31 -12.63 8.84 -4.10
N ARG A 32 -12.85 8.18 -2.97
CA ARG A 32 -14.10 8.30 -2.24
C ARG A 32 -14.11 9.48 -1.28
N GLY A 33 -13.04 10.28 -1.27
CA GLY A 33 -12.93 11.42 -0.38
C GLY A 33 -12.60 11.05 1.05
N GLU A 34 -12.09 9.85 1.29
CA GLU A 34 -11.78 9.39 2.64
C GLU A 34 -10.34 9.69 3.00
N ALA A 35 -10.13 10.27 4.17
CA ALA A 35 -8.80 10.44 4.73
C ALA A 35 -8.55 9.31 5.73
N PHE A 36 -7.29 8.92 5.88
CA PHE A 36 -6.95 7.79 6.74
C PHE A 36 -5.49 7.82 7.11
N TYR A 37 -5.14 7.09 8.16
CA TYR A 37 -3.73 6.95 8.56
C TYR A 37 -3.03 5.95 7.67
N PHE A 38 -1.76 6.22 7.41
CA PHE A 38 -0.86 5.30 6.70
C PHE A 38 0.44 5.25 7.47
N SER A 39 0.89 4.05 7.82
CA SER A 39 2.12 3.87 8.58
C SER A 39 2.98 2.77 7.98
N TRP A 40 4.28 2.90 8.22
CA TRP A 40 5.25 1.91 7.78
C TRP A 40 6.39 1.88 8.78
N ARG A 41 7.16 0.81 8.72
CA ARG A 41 8.35 0.69 9.54
C ARG A 41 9.52 1.31 8.79
N ASP A 42 10.28 2.11 9.52
CA ASP A 42 11.49 2.68 8.94
C ASP A 42 12.58 1.62 8.96
N GLU A 43 13.08 1.28 7.78
CA GLU A 43 14.17 0.33 7.67
C GLU A 43 15.50 1.05 7.84
N ASP A 44 15.64 1.66 8.97
CA ASP A 44 16.83 2.40 9.27
C ASP A 44 17.74 1.56 10.13
N THR A 45 19.05 1.71 9.91
CA THR A 45 20.02 0.98 10.68
C THR A 45 20.07 1.41 12.13
N THR A 46 19.48 2.54 12.48
CA THR A 46 19.57 3.10 13.81
C THR A 46 18.40 2.77 14.71
N GLY A 47 17.38 2.07 14.21
CA GLY A 47 16.27 1.72 15.08
C GLY A 47 15.11 1.11 14.35
N ASP A 48 14.13 0.66 15.12
CA ASP A 48 12.92 0.05 14.61
C ASP A 48 11.76 1.03 14.61
N GLY A 49 12.06 2.28 14.26
CA GLY A 49 11.07 3.33 14.24
C GLY A 49 9.97 3.08 13.24
N ARG A 50 8.86 3.70 13.51
CA ARG A 50 7.68 3.62 12.66
C ARG A 50 7.15 5.02 12.42
N THR A 51 6.79 5.29 11.17
CA THR A 51 6.24 6.60 10.80
C THR A 51 4.79 6.45 10.42
N THR A 52 3.95 7.35 10.90
CA THR A 52 2.53 7.37 10.59
C THR A 52 2.18 8.75 10.04
N ILE A 53 1.44 8.79 8.93
CA ILE A 53 0.98 10.04 8.35
C ILE A 53 -0.53 9.97 8.16
N TRP A 54 -1.14 11.17 8.08
CA TRP A 54 -2.56 11.31 7.78
C TRP A 54 -2.71 11.65 6.31
N LEU A 55 -3.16 10.70 5.51
CA LEU A 55 -3.38 10.93 4.09
C LEU A 55 -4.72 11.61 3.87
N HIS A 56 -4.71 12.68 3.11
CA HIS A 56 -5.90 13.48 2.86
C HIS A 56 -6.06 13.69 1.36
N PRO A 57 -7.30 13.59 0.83
CA PRO A 57 -7.52 13.72 -0.61
C PRO A 57 -7.12 15.06 -1.21
N ALA A 58 -7.04 16.11 -0.40
CA ALA A 58 -6.72 17.45 -0.88
C ALA A 58 -5.23 17.67 -1.13
N LEU A 59 -4.36 16.78 -0.66
CA LEU A 59 -2.91 16.98 -0.77
C LEU A 59 -2.33 16.13 -1.90
N PRO A 60 -1.33 16.65 -2.61
CA PRO A 60 -0.77 15.92 -3.75
C PRO A 60 0.01 14.68 -3.31
N LEU A 61 -0.20 13.61 -4.03
CA LEU A 61 0.45 12.32 -3.79
C LEU A 61 1.00 11.82 -5.11
N VAL A 62 2.30 11.54 -5.14
CA VAL A 62 2.98 11.12 -6.37
C VAL A 62 3.57 9.73 -6.17
N TYR A 63 3.31 8.85 -7.12
CA TYR A 63 3.89 7.51 -7.17
C TYR A 63 4.88 7.49 -8.32
N LYS A 64 6.14 7.32 -8.00
CA LYS A 64 7.17 7.28 -9.03
C LYS A 64 7.83 5.90 -9.00
N TYR A 65 7.74 5.19 -10.12
CA TYR A 65 8.25 3.83 -10.22
C TYR A 65 9.63 3.82 -10.82
N PHE A 66 10.44 2.88 -10.38
CA PHE A 66 11.79 2.72 -10.91
C PHE A 66 11.73 2.07 -12.29
N GLY A 67 10.97 0.98 -12.42
CA GLY A 67 10.87 0.25 -13.67
C GLY A 67 9.71 0.73 -14.52
N SER A 68 9.81 0.47 -15.82
CA SER A 68 8.75 0.85 -16.77
C SER A 68 7.65 -0.19 -16.86
N LYS A 69 7.90 -1.41 -16.37
CA LYS A 69 6.96 -2.51 -16.48
C LYS A 69 6.09 -2.57 -15.24
N MET A 70 4.77 -2.59 -15.43
CA MET A 70 3.85 -2.67 -14.31
C MET A 70 3.97 -4.01 -13.61
N PRO A 71 4.14 -4.01 -12.28
CA PRO A 71 4.13 -5.26 -11.53
C PRO A 71 2.78 -5.95 -11.64
N ARG A 72 2.82 -7.28 -11.56
CA ARG A 72 1.59 -8.06 -11.54
C ARG A 72 0.90 -7.86 -10.19
N ILE A 73 -0.40 -7.65 -10.24
CA ILE A 73 -1.18 -7.37 -9.04
C ILE A 73 -1.64 -8.68 -8.40
N ASN A 74 -1.52 -8.75 -7.09
CA ASN A 74 -2.00 -9.88 -6.27
C ASN A 74 -3.29 -9.47 -5.59
N PRO A 75 -4.45 -9.96 -6.04
CA PRO A 75 -5.73 -9.54 -5.46
C PRO A 75 -5.85 -9.85 -3.97
N ALA A 76 -5.22 -10.94 -3.50
CA ALA A 76 -5.26 -11.26 -2.09
C ALA A 76 -4.54 -10.21 -1.25
N TRP A 77 -3.45 -9.67 -1.78
CA TRP A 77 -2.74 -8.59 -1.10
C TRP A 77 -3.57 -7.31 -1.07
N ILE A 78 -4.20 -6.98 -2.21
CA ILE A 78 -5.09 -5.82 -2.27
C ILE A 78 -6.18 -5.93 -1.21
N GLN A 79 -6.78 -7.11 -1.07
CA GLN A 79 -7.83 -7.30 -0.07
C GLN A 79 -7.31 -7.07 1.34
N ARG A 80 -6.17 -7.61 1.68
CA ARG A 80 -5.61 -7.44 3.01
C ARG A 80 -5.22 -6.00 3.30
N LEU A 81 -4.63 -5.34 2.33
CA LEU A 81 -4.28 -3.93 2.49
C LEU A 81 -5.53 -3.07 2.65
N THR A 82 -6.59 -3.39 1.90
CA THR A 82 -7.84 -2.65 2.01
C THR A 82 -8.46 -2.82 3.39
N GLU A 83 -8.45 -4.04 3.91
CA GLU A 83 -8.96 -4.30 5.25
C GLU A 83 -8.19 -3.50 6.30
N ALA A 84 -6.87 -3.45 6.16
CA ALA A 84 -6.05 -2.66 7.07
C ALA A 84 -6.39 -1.17 6.96
N ALA A 85 -6.56 -0.67 5.74
CA ALA A 85 -6.86 0.74 5.53
C ALA A 85 -8.20 1.13 6.14
N ASN A 86 -9.14 0.20 6.24
CA ASN A 86 -10.45 0.46 6.82
C ASN A 86 -10.48 0.29 8.34
N SER A 87 -9.39 -0.12 8.95
CA SER A 87 -9.31 -0.27 10.39
C SER A 87 -9.01 1.06 11.06
N ASN A 88 -9.26 1.13 12.37
CA ASN A 88 -8.96 2.35 13.14
C ASN A 88 -7.48 2.69 13.15
N ALA A 89 -6.61 1.68 13.05
CA ALA A 89 -5.18 1.92 13.03
C ALA A 89 -4.70 2.45 11.68
N GLY A 90 -5.51 2.31 10.64
CA GLY A 90 -5.17 2.77 9.32
C GLY A 90 -4.40 1.76 8.51
N LEU A 91 -3.97 2.18 7.33
CA LEU A 91 -3.25 1.31 6.40
C LEU A 91 -1.85 1.03 6.93
N GLN A 92 -1.55 -0.24 7.05
CA GLN A 92 -0.20 -0.71 7.35
C GLN A 92 0.23 -1.65 6.25
N ILE A 93 1.53 -1.69 5.98
CA ILE A 93 2.04 -2.58 4.94
C ILE A 93 2.09 -3.98 5.53
N VAL A 94 1.12 -4.80 5.14
CA VAL A 94 1.10 -6.20 5.53
C VAL A 94 1.91 -7.00 4.52
N ALA A 95 2.48 -8.11 4.97
CA ALA A 95 3.25 -8.96 4.09
C ALA A 95 2.36 -9.50 2.97
N GLU A 96 2.95 -9.64 1.79
CA GLU A 96 2.21 -10.18 0.66
C GLU A 96 1.81 -11.62 0.94
N PRO A 97 0.50 -11.93 0.89
CA PRO A 97 0.05 -13.31 1.06
C PRO A 97 0.31 -14.12 -0.21
N ASP A 98 0.26 -15.44 -0.08
CA ASP A 98 0.33 -16.27 -1.26
C ASP A 98 -0.84 -15.94 -2.17
N PRO A 99 -0.63 -15.94 -3.49
CA PRO A 99 -1.73 -15.71 -4.41
C PRO A 99 -2.80 -16.77 -4.21
N VAL A 100 -4.08 -16.35 -4.22
CA VAL A 100 -5.19 -17.27 -4.16
C VAL A 100 -5.26 -17.95 -5.52
N THR A 101 -4.99 -19.23 -5.50
CA THR A 101 -5.18 -20.00 -6.72
C THR A 101 -6.61 -20.46 -6.76
N THR A 102 -7.16 -20.29 -6.62
CA THR A 102 -8.17 -20.56 -6.64
C THR A 102 -9.02 -21.03 -6.56
N VAL A 103 -8.70 -21.13 -6.16
CA VAL A 103 -9.17 -21.53 -6.07
C VAL A 103 -9.87 -21.99 -5.87
N THR A 104 -10.05 -22.24 -5.82
CA THR A 104 -10.58 -22.59 -5.78
C THR A 104 -11.41 -22.79 -5.48
N GLY A 105 -11.63 -22.98 -5.46
CA GLY A 105 -12.17 -23.18 -5.30
C GLY A 105 -13.03 -23.58 -4.92
N PRO A 106 -13.33 -23.98 -5.06
CA PRO A 106 -13.90 -24.36 -4.63
C PRO A 106 -14.08 -24.69 -4.19
N GLY A 107 -13.63 -24.50 -4.17
CA GLY A 107 -13.34 -24.73 -3.96
C GLY A 107 -13.31 -24.71 -3.77
N GLU A 108 -12.99 -24.51 -3.62
CA GLU A 108 -12.52 -24.60 -3.53
C GLU A 108 -12.52 -25.03 -3.29
N ALA A 109 -12.52 -25.49 -2.99
CA ALA A 109 -12.14 -25.95 -2.84
C ALA A 109 -12.23 -26.41 -2.69
N LYS A 110 -12.24 -26.75 -2.36
CA LYS A 110 -11.89 -27.14 -2.40
C LYS A 110 -11.91 -27.33 -2.21
#